data_002eec1ffec0dbc37d6c2bbbccb62103
#
_entry.id   002eec1ffec0dbc37d6c2bbbccb62103
#
_cell.length_a   1.000
_cell.length_b   1.000
_cell.length_c   1.000
_cell.angle_alpha   90.00
_cell.angle_beta   90.00
_cell.angle_gamma   90.00
#
_symmetry.space_group_name_H-M   'P 1'
#
loop_
_entity.id
_entity.type
_entity.pdbx_description
1 polymer ?
#
loop_
_entity_poly.entity_id
_entity_poly.type
_entity_poly.pdbx_seq_one_letter_code
_entity_poly.pdbx_strand_id
1 'polypeptide(L)'
;MAEINVTAINSNREAFAGIKTDMVKLSLESDKKGKEIVFEFPAYAKVMVAGLHTDASEKGEIGFNYNWSINETYKLLIAVAADSTENFSLYSGYAWLPKENKWKLIGTCKIAGRWNNIQSPASFSSGKKGALQKNIGQVWCQRINGSWKNMKADGQTAPVINLFGHIDSVWQRQADMQLINEMITTGKTDVKENQGGVYYKMIKEGTGRQVSVSDTVVAFYKGYLFNNGLVFDQTKEKPATFPLSRLIKGWQIGLPLCKVGGKIKLVIPSDLAYTIRTRSAKIPPNSILVFEIEVVEVKPPQ
;
A
#
# COMPACT_ATOMS: atom_id res chain seq x y z
N MET A 1 -2.59 14.08 -4.84
CA MET A 1 -1.73 14.54 -3.71
C MET A 1 -1.79 16.05 -3.60
N ALA A 2 -1.80 16.60 -2.40
CA ALA A 2 -1.61 18.03 -2.18
C ALA A 2 -0.73 18.28 -0.96
N GLU A 3 -0.04 19.44 -0.98
CA GLU A 3 0.70 19.98 0.15
C GLU A 3 -0.20 20.96 0.91
N ILE A 4 -0.33 20.76 2.21
CA ILE A 4 -1.18 21.56 3.09
C ILE A 4 -0.34 22.07 4.25
N ASN A 5 -0.35 23.40 4.44
CA ASN A 5 0.28 24.07 5.56
C ASN A 5 -0.79 24.87 6.30
N VAL A 6 -1.09 24.50 7.52
CA VAL A 6 -1.98 25.24 8.41
C VAL A 6 -1.14 26.30 9.13
N THR A 7 -1.48 27.56 8.93
CA THR A 7 -0.70 28.69 9.49
C THR A 7 -1.26 29.24 10.79
N ALA A 8 -2.56 29.06 11.01
CA ALA A 8 -3.22 29.41 12.27
C ALA A 8 -4.44 28.53 12.50
N ILE A 9 -4.73 28.25 13.76
CA ILE A 9 -5.89 27.46 14.19
C ILE A 9 -6.43 27.96 15.53
N ASN A 10 -7.75 27.92 15.68
CA ASN A 10 -8.42 28.13 16.94
C ASN A 10 -8.81 26.78 17.52
N SER A 11 -8.06 26.30 18.50
CA SER A 11 -8.23 24.97 19.10
C SER A 11 -9.60 24.75 19.80
N ASN A 12 -10.34 25.82 20.06
CA ASN A 12 -11.69 25.73 20.64
C ASN A 12 -12.79 25.53 19.59
N ARG A 13 -12.42 25.45 18.31
CA ARG A 13 -13.34 25.32 17.19
C ARG A 13 -12.92 24.15 16.30
N GLU A 14 -13.92 23.41 15.87
CA GLU A 14 -13.74 22.38 14.86
C GLU A 14 -13.25 22.99 13.54
N ALA A 15 -12.19 22.45 12.99
CA ALA A 15 -11.56 22.94 11.76
C ALA A 15 -10.88 21.83 10.99
N PHE A 16 -11.03 21.83 9.65
CA PHE A 16 -10.49 20.83 8.74
C PHE A 16 -9.75 21.48 7.58
N ALA A 17 -8.66 20.87 7.15
CA ALA A 17 -7.99 21.21 5.90
C ALA A 17 -7.50 19.93 5.20
N GLY A 18 -7.87 19.71 3.96
CA GLY A 18 -7.57 18.45 3.31
C GLY A 18 -7.78 18.44 1.80
N ILE A 19 -7.79 17.23 1.29
CA ILE A 19 -8.10 16.87 -0.09
C ILE A 19 -9.32 15.94 -0.13
N LYS A 20 -10.08 16.03 -1.19
CA LYS A 20 -11.26 15.18 -1.41
C LYS A 20 -11.40 14.77 -2.86
N THR A 21 -12.17 13.73 -3.04
CA THR A 21 -12.77 13.31 -4.31
C THR A 21 -14.29 13.34 -4.15
N ASP A 22 -15.01 12.86 -5.12
CA ASP A 22 -16.46 12.59 -5.02
C ASP A 22 -16.77 11.48 -3.99
N MET A 23 -15.81 10.57 -3.72
CA MET A 23 -16.04 9.38 -2.88
C MET A 23 -15.42 9.46 -1.49
N VAL A 24 -14.25 10.08 -1.35
CA VAL A 24 -13.48 10.06 -0.10
C VAL A 24 -12.84 11.41 0.20
N LYS A 25 -12.52 11.63 1.48
CA LYS A 25 -11.79 12.81 1.95
C LYS A 25 -10.61 12.38 2.82
N LEU A 26 -9.58 13.19 2.84
CA LEU A 26 -8.43 13.03 3.71
C LEU A 26 -8.01 14.41 4.22
N SER A 27 -8.00 14.60 5.53
CA SER A 27 -7.85 15.91 6.18
C SER A 27 -6.97 15.91 7.42
N LEU A 28 -6.37 17.05 7.67
CA LEU A 28 -5.88 17.44 8.99
C LEU A 28 -7.05 18.06 9.74
N GLU A 29 -7.35 17.54 10.90
CA GLU A 29 -8.48 17.97 11.72
C GLU A 29 -8.05 18.42 13.09
N SER A 30 -8.78 19.35 13.67
CA SER A 30 -8.59 19.81 15.04
C SER A 30 -9.92 20.22 15.64
N ASP A 31 -10.12 19.79 16.87
CA ASP A 31 -11.25 20.17 17.72
C ASP A 31 -10.81 20.37 19.18
N LYS A 32 -11.76 20.42 20.10
CA LYS A 32 -11.51 20.54 21.54
C LYS A 32 -10.82 19.30 22.15
N LYS A 33 -10.91 18.14 21.50
CA LYS A 33 -10.34 16.88 21.97
C LYS A 33 -8.89 16.71 21.54
N GLY A 34 -8.49 17.35 20.42
CA GLY A 34 -7.13 17.24 19.92
C GLY A 34 -7.00 17.46 18.42
N LYS A 35 -5.97 16.90 17.88
CA LYS A 35 -5.64 16.94 16.46
C LYS A 35 -5.48 15.53 15.91
N GLU A 36 -5.96 15.32 14.71
CA GLU A 36 -5.90 14.03 14.03
C GLU A 36 -5.76 14.20 12.52
N ILE A 37 -5.46 13.10 11.86
CA ILE A 37 -5.52 12.96 10.40
C ILE A 37 -6.61 11.96 10.10
N VAL A 38 -7.65 12.36 9.36
CA VAL A 38 -8.86 11.57 9.15
C VAL A 38 -9.03 11.21 7.69
N PHE A 39 -9.34 9.95 7.42
CA PHE A 39 -9.75 9.44 6.12
C PHE A 39 -11.22 9.06 6.17
N GLU A 40 -12.07 9.89 5.56
CA GLU A 40 -13.53 9.71 5.50
C GLU A 40 -13.94 9.03 4.18
N PHE A 41 -14.95 8.17 4.26
CA PHE A 41 -15.55 7.45 3.13
C PHE A 41 -17.04 7.17 3.40
N PRO A 42 -17.85 6.82 2.37
CA PRO A 42 -19.25 6.51 2.57
C PRO A 42 -19.48 5.38 3.60
N ALA A 43 -20.50 5.49 4.44
CA ALA A 43 -20.80 4.50 5.48
C ALA A 43 -21.04 3.08 4.95
N TYR A 44 -21.43 2.93 3.68
CA TYR A 44 -21.58 1.63 3.02
C TYR A 44 -20.24 1.02 2.53
N ALA A 45 -19.16 1.78 2.57
CA ALA A 45 -17.85 1.26 2.19
C ALA A 45 -17.31 0.30 3.25
N LYS A 46 -16.59 -0.73 2.79
CA LYS A 46 -15.97 -1.70 3.69
C LYS A 46 -14.53 -1.30 4.00
N VAL A 47 -14.17 -1.18 5.26
CA VAL A 47 -12.78 -1.05 5.67
C VAL A 47 -12.03 -2.33 5.29
N MET A 48 -10.96 -2.18 4.53
CA MET A 48 -10.07 -3.29 4.11
C MET A 48 -8.82 -3.35 4.96
N VAL A 49 -8.24 -2.19 5.25
CA VAL A 49 -7.05 -2.04 6.09
C VAL A 49 -7.17 -0.74 6.86
N ALA A 50 -7.09 -0.80 8.16
CA ALA A 50 -6.78 0.36 9.01
C ALA A 50 -5.25 0.45 9.14
N GLY A 51 -4.68 1.65 9.11
CA GLY A 51 -3.26 1.85 9.40
C GLY A 51 -2.96 1.43 10.85
N LEU A 52 -1.73 1.10 11.16
CA LEU A 52 -1.36 0.84 12.56
C LEU A 52 -1.59 2.09 13.42
N HIS A 53 -2.07 1.90 14.64
CA HIS A 53 -2.41 2.97 15.58
C HIS A 53 -3.43 3.97 15.02
N THR A 54 -4.35 3.51 14.18
CA THR A 54 -5.52 4.27 13.72
C THR A 54 -6.79 3.63 14.26
N ASP A 55 -7.81 4.45 14.45
CA ASP A 55 -9.13 4.04 14.92
C ASP A 55 -10.14 4.11 13.77
N ALA A 56 -10.75 2.97 13.43
CA ALA A 56 -11.81 2.91 12.44
C ALA A 56 -13.18 3.00 13.14
N SER A 57 -14.04 3.90 12.67
CA SER A 57 -15.39 4.05 13.16
C SER A 57 -16.42 3.46 12.21
N GLU A 58 -17.56 3.04 12.74
CA GLU A 58 -18.71 2.57 11.95
C GLU A 58 -19.34 3.68 11.08
N LYS A 59 -18.98 4.94 11.32
CA LYS A 59 -19.50 6.09 10.57
C LYS A 59 -18.85 6.31 9.21
N GLY A 60 -17.86 5.48 8.84
CA GLY A 60 -17.14 5.58 7.58
C GLY A 60 -15.94 6.52 7.68
N GLU A 61 -15.17 6.39 8.74
CA GLU A 61 -13.93 7.16 8.93
C GLU A 61 -12.85 6.31 9.59
N ILE A 62 -11.59 6.63 9.30
CA ILE A 62 -10.40 6.11 9.98
C ILE A 62 -9.59 7.31 10.44
N GLY A 63 -9.44 7.46 11.76
CA GLY A 63 -8.70 8.53 12.42
C GLY A 63 -7.31 8.08 12.85
N PHE A 64 -6.33 8.92 12.69
CA PHE A 64 -4.99 8.79 13.26
C PHE A 64 -4.75 9.96 14.21
N ASN A 65 -4.77 9.67 15.52
CA ASN A 65 -4.45 10.67 16.53
C ASN A 65 -3.00 11.12 16.37
N TYR A 66 -2.82 12.31 15.84
CA TYR A 66 -1.51 12.88 15.53
C TYR A 66 -1.51 14.38 15.80
N ASN A 67 -0.68 14.82 16.74
CA ASN A 67 -0.57 16.21 17.12
C ASN A 67 0.25 17.00 16.08
N TRP A 68 -0.35 17.20 14.91
CA TRP A 68 0.27 17.96 13.83
C TRP A 68 0.48 19.43 14.20
N SER A 69 1.54 20.05 13.67
CA SER A 69 1.97 21.40 14.01
C SER A 69 1.51 22.42 12.95
N ILE A 70 1.23 23.63 13.38
CA ILE A 70 1.08 24.78 12.47
C ILE A 70 2.45 25.14 11.86
N ASN A 71 2.42 25.78 10.69
CA ASN A 71 3.59 26.18 9.90
C ASN A 71 4.45 25.01 9.40
N GLU A 72 3.98 23.77 9.53
CA GLU A 72 4.58 22.60 8.89
C GLU A 72 3.79 22.19 7.64
N THR A 73 4.48 21.69 6.62
CA THR A 73 3.83 21.26 5.38
C THR A 73 3.63 19.75 5.37
N TYR A 74 2.38 19.34 5.40
CA TYR A 74 1.93 17.94 5.28
C TYR A 74 1.59 17.63 3.82
N LYS A 75 1.91 16.42 3.35
CA LYS A 75 1.47 15.97 2.03
C LYS A 75 0.38 14.93 2.23
N LEU A 76 -0.79 15.17 1.68
CA LEU A 76 -1.91 14.23 1.70
C LEU A 76 -2.04 13.58 0.33
N LEU A 77 -2.20 12.26 0.30
CA LEU A 77 -2.32 11.47 -0.92
C LEU A 77 -3.53 10.55 -0.83
N ILE A 78 -4.43 10.64 -1.80
CA ILE A 78 -5.46 9.64 -2.05
C ILE A 78 -5.04 8.84 -3.28
N ALA A 79 -4.99 7.50 -3.15
CA ALA A 79 -4.77 6.57 -4.23
C ALA A 79 -6.01 5.71 -4.48
N VAL A 80 -6.24 5.34 -5.74
CA VAL A 80 -7.35 4.46 -6.14
C VAL A 80 -6.81 3.30 -6.97
N ALA A 81 -7.33 2.10 -6.73
CA ALA A 81 -7.10 0.92 -7.55
C ALA A 81 -8.44 0.22 -7.81
N ALA A 82 -8.80 0.03 -9.08
CA ALA A 82 -10.05 -0.61 -9.47
C ALA A 82 -9.84 -2.08 -9.84
N ASP A 83 -10.79 -2.93 -9.48
CA ASP A 83 -10.91 -4.30 -10.00
C ASP A 83 -11.86 -4.31 -11.19
N SER A 84 -11.36 -4.80 -12.32
CA SER A 84 -12.17 -4.90 -13.55
C SER A 84 -13.12 -6.08 -13.56
N THR A 85 -12.89 -7.09 -12.72
CA THR A 85 -13.66 -8.34 -12.72
C THR A 85 -14.77 -8.34 -11.67
N GLU A 86 -14.50 -7.75 -10.48
CA GLU A 86 -15.43 -7.77 -9.35
C GLU A 86 -16.16 -6.43 -9.14
N ASN A 87 -16.01 -5.48 -10.06
CA ASN A 87 -16.69 -4.18 -10.05
C ASN A 87 -16.60 -3.42 -8.71
N PHE A 88 -15.38 -3.24 -8.21
CA PHE A 88 -15.13 -2.40 -7.04
C PHE A 88 -13.82 -1.62 -7.18
N SER A 89 -13.65 -0.64 -6.31
CA SER A 89 -12.41 0.12 -6.18
C SER A 89 -11.94 0.18 -4.72
N LEU A 90 -10.62 0.13 -4.53
CA LEU A 90 -9.97 0.45 -3.26
C LEU A 90 -9.51 1.89 -3.28
N TYR A 91 -9.86 2.63 -2.26
CA TYR A 91 -9.35 3.97 -1.98
C TYR A 91 -8.46 3.92 -0.75
N SER A 92 -7.26 4.48 -0.85
CA SER A 92 -6.29 4.53 0.25
C SER A 92 -5.87 5.96 0.54
N GLY A 93 -5.89 6.33 1.81
CA GLY A 93 -5.45 7.62 2.32
C GLY A 93 -4.06 7.52 2.96
N TYR A 94 -3.14 8.40 2.56
CA TYR A 94 -1.78 8.48 3.09
C TYR A 94 -1.42 9.90 3.48
N ALA A 95 -0.69 10.04 4.57
CA ALA A 95 -0.13 11.31 5.02
C ALA A 95 1.40 11.23 5.10
N TRP A 96 2.09 12.24 4.56
CA TRP A 96 3.49 12.49 4.81
C TRP A 96 3.62 13.29 6.10
N LEU A 97 4.39 12.76 7.05
CA LEU A 97 4.62 13.35 8.36
C LEU A 97 6.00 14.01 8.34
N PRO A 98 6.06 15.36 8.36
CA PRO A 98 7.31 16.07 8.14
C PRO A 98 8.35 15.85 9.24
N LYS A 99 7.94 15.71 10.50
CA LYS A 99 8.84 15.44 11.63
C LYS A 99 9.53 14.09 11.51
N GLU A 100 8.78 13.08 11.12
CA GLU A 100 9.27 11.72 10.96
C GLU A 100 9.98 11.51 9.61
N ASN A 101 9.77 12.45 8.67
CA ASN A 101 10.23 12.34 7.29
C ASN A 101 9.78 11.02 6.63
N LYS A 102 8.54 10.59 6.88
CA LYS A 102 7.98 9.32 6.46
C LYS A 102 6.50 9.41 6.09
N TRP A 103 6.07 8.49 5.24
CA TRP A 103 4.66 8.27 4.94
C TRP A 103 3.97 7.44 6.03
N LYS A 104 2.69 7.72 6.23
CA LYS A 104 1.75 6.98 7.08
C LYS A 104 0.57 6.55 6.24
N LEU A 105 0.22 5.26 6.27
CA LEU A 105 -1.08 4.79 5.80
C LEU A 105 -2.12 5.13 6.87
N ILE A 106 -3.15 5.91 6.51
CA ILE A 106 -4.29 6.14 7.40
C ILE A 106 -5.27 4.98 7.29
N GLY A 107 -5.65 4.62 6.06
CA GLY A 107 -6.47 3.44 5.85
C GLY A 107 -6.82 3.21 4.39
N THR A 108 -7.52 2.09 4.15
CA THR A 108 -8.01 1.69 2.83
C THR A 108 -9.44 1.19 2.97
N CYS A 109 -10.34 1.69 2.13
CA CYS A 109 -11.71 1.21 2.03
C CYS A 109 -12.02 0.63 0.64
N LYS A 110 -12.96 -0.32 0.60
CA LYS A 110 -13.54 -0.90 -0.62
C LYS A 110 -14.89 -0.26 -0.89
N ILE A 111 -15.07 0.29 -2.08
CA ILE A 111 -16.31 0.90 -2.53
C ILE A 111 -16.80 0.14 -3.77
N ALA A 112 -18.08 -0.24 -3.79
CA ALA A 112 -18.70 -0.86 -4.96
C ALA A 112 -18.70 0.10 -6.16
N GLY A 113 -18.53 -0.44 -7.36
CA GLY A 113 -18.40 0.32 -8.59
C GLY A 113 -16.93 0.48 -9.04
N ARG A 114 -16.75 0.47 -10.36
CA ARG A 114 -15.43 0.57 -10.99
C ARG A 114 -15.07 2.01 -11.30
N TRP A 115 -14.32 2.64 -10.46
CA TRP A 115 -13.82 4.00 -10.62
C TRP A 115 -12.33 3.96 -10.98
N ASN A 116 -11.99 3.85 -12.26
CA ASN A 116 -10.59 3.85 -12.71
C ASN A 116 -9.89 5.19 -12.48
N ASN A 117 -10.67 6.24 -12.23
CA ASN A 117 -10.20 7.60 -12.08
C ASN A 117 -10.74 8.23 -10.80
N ILE A 118 -9.94 9.06 -10.18
CA ILE A 118 -10.39 9.97 -9.15
C ILE A 118 -11.25 11.03 -9.82
N GLN A 119 -12.53 11.12 -9.41
CA GLN A 119 -13.45 12.13 -9.88
C GLN A 119 -13.38 13.36 -8.97
N SER A 120 -13.57 14.54 -9.56
CA SER A 120 -13.67 15.82 -8.84
C SER A 120 -12.61 16.07 -7.76
N PRO A 121 -11.31 15.86 -8.03
CA PRO A 121 -10.27 16.06 -7.04
C PRO A 121 -10.22 17.56 -6.66
N ALA A 122 -10.32 17.85 -5.37
CA ALA A 122 -10.28 19.20 -4.84
C ALA A 122 -9.56 19.27 -3.50
N SER A 123 -8.95 20.42 -3.19
CA SER A 123 -8.60 20.77 -1.83
C SER A 123 -9.79 21.45 -1.14
N PHE A 124 -9.97 21.24 0.13
CA PHE A 124 -11.05 21.84 0.89
C PHE A 124 -10.57 22.35 2.25
N SER A 125 -11.36 23.21 2.85
CA SER A 125 -11.29 23.52 4.27
C SER A 125 -12.70 23.82 4.75
N SER A 126 -12.96 23.48 5.98
CA SER A 126 -14.21 23.77 6.66
C SER A 126 -13.92 24.18 8.09
N GLY A 127 -14.89 24.80 8.71
CA GLY A 127 -14.84 25.32 10.07
C GLY A 127 -15.60 26.62 10.19
N LYS A 128 -15.89 27.06 11.43
CA LYS A 128 -16.50 28.38 11.68
C LYS A 128 -15.52 29.48 11.24
N LYS A 129 -16.02 30.63 10.78
CA LYS A 129 -15.21 31.79 10.35
C LYS A 129 -14.08 32.06 11.36
N GLY A 130 -12.84 32.10 10.89
CA GLY A 130 -11.65 32.31 11.71
C GLY A 130 -11.18 31.07 12.52
N ALA A 131 -11.71 29.87 12.24
CA ALA A 131 -11.26 28.66 12.90
C ALA A 131 -9.89 28.18 12.37
N LEU A 132 -9.58 28.42 11.10
CA LEU A 132 -8.37 27.96 10.46
C LEU A 132 -7.89 28.91 9.38
N GLN A 133 -6.57 29.12 9.30
CA GLN A 133 -5.87 29.70 8.17
C GLN A 133 -4.93 28.67 7.57
N LYS A 134 -4.82 28.61 6.26
CA LYS A 134 -4.01 27.64 5.55
C LYS A 134 -3.44 28.16 4.25
N ASN A 135 -2.31 27.58 3.86
CA ASN A 135 -1.75 27.66 2.52
C ASN A 135 -1.83 26.28 1.86
N ILE A 136 -2.35 26.22 0.65
CA ILE A 136 -2.26 25.04 -0.20
C ILE A 136 -1.05 25.21 -1.10
N GLY A 137 -0.04 24.39 -0.91
CA GLY A 137 1.16 24.33 -1.74
C GLY A 137 0.90 23.66 -3.09
N GLN A 138 1.72 22.70 -3.46
CA GLN A 138 1.61 22.00 -4.74
C GLN A 138 0.41 21.02 -4.71
N VAL A 139 -0.32 20.96 -5.82
CA VAL A 139 -1.43 20.02 -6.03
C VAL A 139 -1.16 19.20 -7.28
N TRP A 140 -1.11 17.89 -7.14
CA TRP A 140 -0.76 16.97 -8.20
C TRP A 140 -1.85 15.92 -8.43
N CYS A 141 -2.18 15.67 -9.70
CA CYS A 141 -3.01 14.54 -10.13
C CYS A 141 -2.18 13.63 -11.02
N GLN A 142 -2.21 12.32 -10.75
CA GLN A 142 -1.61 11.33 -11.62
C GLN A 142 -2.60 10.96 -12.72
N ARG A 143 -2.14 10.99 -13.97
CA ARG A 143 -2.91 10.53 -15.13
C ARG A 143 -2.89 9.00 -15.21
N ILE A 144 -3.79 8.43 -16.00
CA ILE A 144 -3.88 6.97 -16.25
C ILE A 144 -2.56 6.39 -16.78
N ASN A 145 -1.83 7.14 -17.59
CA ASN A 145 -0.52 6.74 -18.12
C ASN A 145 0.63 6.83 -17.10
N GLY A 146 0.33 7.13 -15.84
CA GLY A 146 1.31 7.26 -14.76
C GLY A 146 1.99 8.62 -14.66
N SER A 147 1.84 9.51 -15.64
CA SER A 147 2.44 10.85 -15.57
C SER A 147 1.71 11.75 -14.57
N TRP A 148 2.45 12.65 -13.90
CA TRP A 148 1.90 13.62 -12.98
C TRP A 148 1.61 14.94 -13.67
N LYS A 149 0.49 15.57 -13.32
CA LYS A 149 0.15 16.94 -13.70
C LYS A 149 0.02 17.81 -12.45
N ASN A 150 0.74 18.94 -12.41
CA ASN A 150 0.51 19.96 -11.41
C ASN A 150 -0.79 20.72 -11.77
N MET A 151 -1.68 20.89 -10.79
CA MET A 151 -2.97 21.53 -10.99
C MET A 151 -2.91 23.05 -10.77
N LYS A 152 -1.78 23.59 -10.29
CA LYS A 152 -1.60 25.03 -10.02
C LYS A 152 -0.65 25.73 -10.99
N ALA A 153 0.38 25.04 -11.47
CA ALA A 153 1.40 25.61 -12.32
C ALA A 153 1.99 24.57 -13.27
N ASP A 154 2.35 24.95 -14.47
CA ASP A 154 3.07 24.11 -15.42
C ASP A 154 4.60 24.12 -15.14
N GLY A 155 5.28 23.09 -15.59
CA GLY A 155 6.75 23.03 -15.58
C GLY A 155 7.43 22.65 -14.27
N GLN A 156 6.70 22.20 -13.26
CA GLN A 156 7.30 21.76 -12.00
C GLN A 156 7.65 20.27 -12.01
N THR A 157 8.70 19.92 -11.28
CA THR A 157 9.15 18.52 -11.13
C THR A 157 8.06 17.70 -10.43
N ALA A 158 7.73 16.55 -11.03
CA ALA A 158 6.77 15.61 -10.48
C ALA A 158 7.19 15.11 -9.09
N PRO A 159 6.23 14.85 -8.18
CA PRO A 159 6.56 14.35 -6.85
C PRO A 159 7.12 12.94 -6.92
N VAL A 160 8.18 12.69 -6.17
CA VAL A 160 8.66 11.33 -5.90
C VAL A 160 7.95 10.82 -4.65
N ILE A 161 7.11 9.79 -4.82
CA ILE A 161 6.36 9.17 -3.72
C ILE A 161 6.99 7.81 -3.42
N ASN A 162 7.70 7.72 -2.31
CA ASN A 162 8.27 6.47 -1.82
C ASN A 162 7.50 5.98 -0.61
N LEU A 163 6.64 4.97 -0.82
CA LEU A 163 5.85 4.35 0.23
C LEU A 163 6.53 3.11 0.87
N PHE A 164 7.74 2.76 0.46
CA PHE A 164 8.47 1.64 1.06
C PHE A 164 9.07 1.97 2.43
N GLY A 165 9.52 3.22 2.63
CA GLY A 165 10.01 3.69 3.93
C GLY A 165 8.92 4.43 4.70
N HIS A 166 7.99 3.69 5.33
CA HIS A 166 6.88 4.26 6.11
C HIS A 166 7.14 4.19 7.62
N ILE A 167 6.38 4.99 8.40
CA ILE A 167 6.61 5.12 9.83
C ILE A 167 6.42 3.79 10.59
N ASP A 168 5.45 2.99 10.16
CA ASP A 168 5.05 1.74 10.83
C ASP A 168 5.86 0.51 10.38
N SER A 169 6.91 0.66 9.56
CA SER A 169 7.60 -0.46 8.91
C SER A 169 8.08 -1.55 9.88
N VAL A 170 8.61 -1.15 11.04
CA VAL A 170 9.12 -2.10 12.06
C VAL A 170 7.96 -2.86 12.71
N TRP A 171 6.92 -2.16 13.13
CA TRP A 171 5.74 -2.75 13.75
C TRP A 171 4.97 -3.66 12.79
N GLN A 172 4.84 -3.24 11.52
CA GLN A 172 4.18 -4.05 10.51
C GLN A 172 4.94 -5.35 10.25
N ARG A 173 6.28 -5.28 10.15
CA ARG A 173 7.10 -6.49 10.02
C ARG A 173 6.90 -7.45 11.21
N GLN A 174 6.87 -6.94 12.42
CA GLN A 174 6.64 -7.76 13.62
C GLN A 174 5.25 -8.42 13.58
N ALA A 175 4.21 -7.67 13.21
CA ALA A 175 2.85 -8.19 13.07
C ALA A 175 2.76 -9.28 11.99
N ASP A 176 3.38 -9.08 10.83
CA ASP A 176 3.42 -10.06 9.74
C ASP A 176 4.11 -11.36 10.20
N MET A 177 5.26 -11.25 10.85
CA MET A 177 6.01 -12.40 11.35
C MET A 177 5.24 -13.16 12.44
N GLN A 178 4.58 -12.44 13.34
CA GLN A 178 3.74 -13.03 14.37
C GLN A 178 2.59 -13.83 13.75
N LEU A 179 1.88 -13.28 12.79
CA LEU A 179 0.78 -13.93 12.09
C LEU A 179 1.26 -15.19 11.33
N ILE A 180 2.40 -15.10 10.62
CA ILE A 180 2.97 -16.26 9.91
C ILE A 180 3.33 -17.37 10.90
N ASN A 181 3.99 -17.04 12.00
CA ASN A 181 4.39 -18.02 13.02
C ASN A 181 3.17 -18.66 13.70
N GLU A 182 2.12 -17.91 13.97
CA GLU A 182 0.86 -18.45 14.49
C GLU A 182 0.25 -19.46 13.51
N MET A 183 0.23 -19.15 12.20
CA MET A 183 -0.30 -20.03 11.17
C MET A 183 0.56 -21.29 10.99
N ILE A 184 1.88 -21.21 11.20
CA ILE A 184 2.79 -22.37 11.24
C ILE A 184 2.47 -23.26 12.45
N THR A 185 2.38 -22.65 13.63
CA THR A 185 2.14 -23.37 14.90
C THR A 185 0.78 -24.07 14.91
N THR A 186 -0.23 -23.43 14.33
CA THR A 186 -1.60 -24.01 14.23
C THR A 186 -1.79 -24.95 13.04
N GLY A 187 -0.74 -25.20 12.24
CA GLY A 187 -0.81 -26.09 11.07
C GLY A 187 -1.62 -25.54 9.89
N LYS A 188 -1.96 -24.27 9.90
CA LYS A 188 -2.71 -23.62 8.81
C LYS A 188 -1.84 -23.26 7.60
N THR A 189 -0.52 -23.31 7.75
CA THR A 189 0.46 -23.25 6.65
C THR A 189 1.55 -24.30 6.86
N ASP A 190 2.12 -24.76 5.75
CA ASP A 190 3.10 -25.85 5.74
C ASP A 190 4.54 -25.39 5.49
N VAL A 191 4.77 -24.07 5.41
CA VAL A 191 6.13 -23.50 5.37
C VAL A 191 6.78 -23.59 6.74
N LYS A 192 8.04 -23.99 6.82
CA LYS A 192 8.76 -24.15 8.09
C LYS A 192 10.14 -23.49 8.08
N GLU A 193 10.70 -23.30 6.90
CA GLU A 193 12.03 -22.74 6.73
C GLU A 193 11.96 -21.23 6.50
N ASN A 194 13.01 -20.51 6.87
CA ASN A 194 13.09 -19.08 6.69
C ASN A 194 14.48 -18.70 6.17
N GLN A 195 14.52 -17.88 5.12
CA GLN A 195 15.74 -17.29 4.58
C GLN A 195 15.52 -15.78 4.34
N GLY A 196 16.30 -14.95 4.99
CA GLY A 196 16.25 -13.49 4.82
C GLY A 196 14.87 -12.87 5.10
N GLY A 197 14.04 -13.51 5.94
CA GLY A 197 12.69 -13.07 6.29
C GLY A 197 11.59 -13.62 5.36
N VAL A 198 11.94 -14.39 4.31
CA VAL A 198 10.99 -15.12 3.49
C VAL A 198 10.82 -16.52 4.06
N TYR A 199 9.59 -16.93 4.34
CA TYR A 199 9.29 -18.30 4.75
C TYR A 199 9.05 -19.14 3.51
N TYR A 200 9.54 -20.38 3.52
CA TYR A 200 9.44 -21.22 2.34
C TYR A 200 9.28 -22.70 2.63
N LYS A 201 8.86 -23.42 1.61
CA LYS A 201 8.86 -24.88 1.55
C LYS A 201 9.25 -25.31 0.14
N MET A 202 10.26 -26.17 0.01
CA MET A 202 10.54 -26.84 -1.24
C MET A 202 9.47 -27.92 -1.48
N ILE A 203 8.68 -27.75 -2.55
CA ILE A 203 7.63 -28.71 -2.94
C ILE A 203 8.23 -29.81 -3.80
N LYS A 204 9.15 -29.45 -4.69
CA LYS A 204 9.87 -30.35 -5.59
C LYS A 204 11.29 -29.85 -5.80
N GLU A 205 12.27 -30.69 -5.58
CA GLU A 205 13.66 -30.40 -5.90
C GLU A 205 13.87 -30.35 -7.42
N GLY A 206 14.59 -29.31 -7.88
CA GLY A 206 15.03 -29.22 -9.27
C GLY A 206 16.37 -29.88 -9.46
N THR A 207 16.64 -30.40 -10.65
CA THR A 207 17.91 -31.05 -11.03
C THR A 207 18.78 -30.17 -11.93
N GLY A 208 18.24 -29.03 -12.41
CA GLY A 208 18.97 -28.11 -13.27
C GLY A 208 19.86 -27.13 -12.52
N ARG A 209 20.24 -26.05 -13.20
CA ARG A 209 21.08 -24.97 -12.64
C ARG A 209 20.36 -24.23 -11.49
N GLN A 210 21.14 -23.83 -10.49
CA GLN A 210 20.67 -22.95 -9.42
C GLN A 210 20.25 -21.59 -9.99
N VAL A 211 19.14 -21.04 -9.51
CA VAL A 211 18.66 -19.70 -9.84
C VAL A 211 19.57 -18.64 -9.23
N SER A 212 19.90 -17.60 -9.99
CA SER A 212 20.61 -16.41 -9.51
C SER A 212 19.73 -15.16 -9.60
N VAL A 213 19.91 -14.18 -8.71
CA VAL A 213 19.17 -12.92 -8.73
C VAL A 213 19.36 -12.14 -10.05
N SER A 214 20.49 -12.31 -10.72
CA SER A 214 20.77 -11.68 -12.01
C SER A 214 20.06 -12.34 -13.19
N ASP A 215 19.45 -13.52 -12.99
CA ASP A 215 18.82 -14.26 -14.08
C ASP A 215 17.47 -13.64 -14.50
N THR A 216 17.10 -13.91 -15.75
CA THR A 216 15.73 -13.84 -16.22
C THR A 216 15.09 -15.21 -16.04
N VAL A 217 14.07 -15.30 -15.17
CA VAL A 217 13.40 -16.54 -14.81
C VAL A 217 12.17 -16.76 -15.68
N VAL A 218 12.02 -17.99 -16.20
CA VAL A 218 10.80 -18.48 -16.87
C VAL A 218 10.12 -19.43 -15.91
N ALA A 219 8.89 -19.10 -15.45
CA ALA A 219 8.21 -19.85 -14.41
C ALA A 219 6.69 -19.89 -14.58
N PHE A 220 6.09 -21.00 -14.14
CA PHE A 220 4.69 -21.01 -13.76
C PHE A 220 4.57 -20.53 -12.33
N TYR A 221 3.52 -19.77 -12.02
CA TYR A 221 3.26 -19.34 -10.65
C TYR A 221 1.78 -19.14 -10.37
N LYS A 222 1.45 -19.22 -9.08
CA LYS A 222 0.18 -18.82 -8.50
C LYS A 222 0.45 -17.93 -7.29
N GLY A 223 -0.05 -16.69 -7.33
CA GLY A 223 0.04 -15.72 -6.23
C GLY A 223 -1.32 -15.52 -5.56
N TYR A 224 -1.35 -15.61 -4.21
CA TYR A 224 -2.57 -15.40 -3.43
C TYR A 224 -2.28 -14.73 -2.09
N LEU A 225 -3.31 -14.12 -1.48
CA LEU A 225 -3.21 -13.48 -0.17
C LEU A 225 -3.13 -14.55 0.93
N PHE A 226 -2.22 -14.38 1.87
CA PHE A 226 -1.98 -15.31 2.96
C PHE A 226 -3.19 -15.47 3.90
N ASN A 227 -3.92 -14.37 4.17
CA ASN A 227 -4.99 -14.34 5.15
C ASN A 227 -6.30 -15.01 4.70
N ASN A 228 -6.59 -15.07 3.40
CA ASN A 228 -7.87 -15.56 2.89
C ASN A 228 -7.77 -16.43 1.62
N GLY A 229 -6.55 -16.63 1.09
CA GLY A 229 -6.33 -17.45 -0.10
C GLY A 229 -6.79 -16.82 -1.42
N LEU A 230 -7.22 -15.55 -1.44
CA LEU A 230 -7.66 -14.86 -2.65
C LEU A 230 -6.52 -14.83 -3.69
N VAL A 231 -6.74 -15.48 -4.83
CA VAL A 231 -5.79 -15.47 -5.95
C VAL A 231 -5.84 -14.11 -6.63
N PHE A 232 -4.70 -13.43 -6.63
CA PHE A 232 -4.59 -12.11 -7.28
C PHE A 232 -3.91 -12.18 -8.65
N ASP A 233 -3.08 -13.20 -8.89
CA ASP A 233 -2.40 -13.37 -10.16
C ASP A 233 -1.91 -14.83 -10.32
N GLN A 234 -1.91 -15.34 -11.55
CA GLN A 234 -1.36 -16.66 -11.86
C GLN A 234 -1.10 -16.83 -13.36
N THR A 235 -0.15 -17.66 -13.70
CA THR A 235 0.02 -18.19 -15.06
C THR A 235 -1.06 -19.23 -15.36
N LYS A 236 -1.38 -19.41 -16.64
CA LYS A 236 -2.31 -20.43 -17.11
C LYS A 236 -1.58 -21.49 -17.93
N GLU A 237 -1.71 -21.43 -19.26
CA GLU A 237 -1.16 -22.43 -20.19
C GLU A 237 0.34 -22.25 -20.47
N LYS A 238 0.86 -21.03 -20.31
CA LYS A 238 2.24 -20.70 -20.63
C LYS A 238 2.93 -20.08 -19.42
N PRO A 239 4.23 -20.40 -19.20
CA PRO A 239 5.00 -19.74 -18.17
C PRO A 239 5.23 -18.27 -18.50
N ALA A 240 5.44 -17.47 -17.51
CA ALA A 240 5.81 -16.06 -17.65
C ALA A 240 7.32 -15.87 -17.48
N THR A 241 7.84 -14.81 -18.09
CA THR A 241 9.29 -14.51 -18.12
C THR A 241 9.55 -13.19 -17.40
N PHE A 242 10.45 -13.20 -16.42
CA PHE A 242 10.75 -12.04 -15.58
C PHE A 242 12.26 -11.89 -15.30
N PRO A 243 12.86 -10.71 -15.49
CA PRO A 243 14.14 -10.39 -14.86
C PRO A 243 13.97 -10.40 -13.33
N LEU A 244 14.60 -11.35 -12.63
CA LEU A 244 14.39 -11.55 -11.19
C LEU A 244 14.76 -10.32 -10.37
N SER A 245 15.80 -9.60 -10.78
CA SER A 245 16.24 -8.36 -10.13
C SER A 245 15.20 -7.22 -10.12
N ARG A 246 14.17 -7.29 -10.97
CA ARG A 246 13.07 -6.28 -11.05
C ARG A 246 11.84 -6.66 -10.26
N LEU A 247 11.80 -7.87 -9.69
CA LEU A 247 10.66 -8.36 -8.90
C LEU A 247 10.74 -7.90 -7.45
N ILE A 248 9.71 -8.21 -6.66
CA ILE A 248 9.67 -7.92 -5.22
C ILE A 248 10.81 -8.64 -4.50
N LYS A 249 11.26 -8.08 -3.38
CA LYS A 249 12.40 -8.61 -2.62
C LYS A 249 12.20 -10.06 -2.20
N GLY A 250 10.97 -10.44 -1.86
CA GLY A 250 10.64 -11.83 -1.52
C GLY A 250 10.98 -12.83 -2.61
N TRP A 251 10.77 -12.51 -3.89
CA TRP A 251 11.19 -13.37 -5.01
C TRP A 251 12.71 -13.39 -5.18
N GLN A 252 13.36 -12.23 -5.03
CA GLN A 252 14.83 -12.12 -5.14
C GLN A 252 15.56 -12.93 -4.05
N ILE A 253 14.94 -13.12 -2.88
CA ILE A 253 15.47 -13.93 -1.78
C ILE A 253 15.09 -15.41 -1.95
N GLY A 254 13.83 -15.69 -2.29
CA GLY A 254 13.28 -17.04 -2.29
C GLY A 254 13.64 -17.89 -3.51
N LEU A 255 13.66 -17.32 -4.72
CA LEU A 255 13.95 -18.12 -5.93
C LEU A 255 15.39 -18.62 -6.02
N PRO A 256 16.42 -17.92 -5.52
CA PRO A 256 17.75 -18.48 -5.44
C PRO A 256 17.89 -19.75 -4.57
N LEU A 257 16.87 -20.12 -3.78
CA LEU A 257 16.81 -21.39 -3.06
C LEU A 257 16.42 -22.57 -3.97
N CYS A 258 15.87 -22.27 -5.15
CA CYS A 258 15.34 -23.26 -6.09
C CYS A 258 16.29 -23.49 -7.28
N LYS A 259 16.27 -24.70 -7.84
CA LYS A 259 16.93 -25.06 -9.11
C LYS A 259 15.89 -25.14 -10.23
N VAL A 260 16.35 -25.04 -11.47
CA VAL A 260 15.52 -25.30 -12.66
C VAL A 260 14.89 -26.69 -12.58
N GLY A 261 13.61 -26.80 -12.89
CA GLY A 261 12.78 -28.00 -12.72
C GLY A 261 12.19 -28.19 -11.33
N GLY A 262 12.53 -27.31 -10.38
CA GLY A 262 12.02 -27.32 -9.01
C GLY A 262 10.74 -26.50 -8.83
N LYS A 263 10.05 -26.78 -7.74
CA LYS A 263 8.85 -26.03 -7.31
C LYS A 263 8.99 -25.60 -5.85
N ILE A 264 8.77 -24.33 -5.57
CA ILE A 264 8.90 -23.73 -4.25
C ILE A 264 7.64 -22.97 -3.87
N LYS A 265 7.25 -23.04 -2.60
CA LYS A 265 6.23 -22.18 -2.00
C LYS A 265 6.93 -21.13 -1.15
N LEU A 266 6.57 -19.87 -1.36
CA LEU A 266 7.08 -18.73 -0.62
C LEU A 266 5.92 -18.05 0.12
N VAL A 267 6.14 -17.71 1.40
CA VAL A 267 5.28 -16.80 2.17
C VAL A 267 6.13 -15.56 2.46
N ILE A 268 5.70 -14.44 1.91
CA ILE A 268 6.46 -13.19 1.83
C ILE A 268 5.78 -12.13 2.68
N PRO A 269 6.41 -11.69 3.79
CA PRO A 269 5.92 -10.55 4.58
C PRO A 269 5.77 -9.30 3.73
N SER A 270 4.88 -8.40 4.13
CA SER A 270 4.50 -7.22 3.34
C SER A 270 5.67 -6.28 3.04
N ASP A 271 6.67 -6.18 3.92
CA ASP A 271 7.86 -5.35 3.74
C ASP A 271 8.79 -5.85 2.63
N LEU A 272 8.76 -7.15 2.34
CA LEU A 272 9.48 -7.78 1.22
C LEU A 272 8.62 -7.89 -0.05
N ALA A 273 7.38 -7.39 0.00
CA ALA A 273 6.40 -7.34 -1.09
C ALA A 273 6.10 -5.89 -1.52
N TYR A 274 4.91 -5.38 -1.20
CA TYR A 274 4.45 -4.06 -1.65
C TYR A 274 4.27 -3.03 -0.53
N THR A 275 4.54 -3.39 0.71
CA THR A 275 4.44 -2.54 1.91
C THR A 275 3.04 -1.90 2.06
N ILE A 276 2.97 -0.61 2.37
CA ILE A 276 1.70 0.13 2.47
C ILE A 276 1.08 0.49 1.11
N ARG A 277 1.70 0.12 -0.03
CA ARG A 277 1.14 0.42 -1.36
C ARG A 277 -0.09 -0.43 -1.64
N THR A 278 -1.13 0.21 -2.16
CA THR A 278 -2.18 -0.50 -2.90
C THR A 278 -1.65 -0.87 -4.28
N ARG A 279 -1.13 -2.08 -4.43
CA ARG A 279 -0.53 -2.54 -5.71
C ARG A 279 -1.58 -2.73 -6.79
N SER A 280 -2.70 -3.30 -6.39
CA SER A 280 -3.90 -3.48 -7.21
C SER A 280 -5.11 -3.61 -6.28
N ALA A 281 -6.32 -3.60 -6.83
CA ALA A 281 -7.52 -3.82 -6.03
C ALA A 281 -7.56 -5.19 -5.34
N LYS A 282 -6.82 -6.18 -5.84
CA LYS A 282 -6.69 -7.53 -5.24
C LYS A 282 -5.56 -7.64 -4.22
N ILE A 283 -4.66 -6.65 -4.14
CA ILE A 283 -3.53 -6.64 -3.20
C ILE A 283 -3.60 -5.34 -2.38
N PRO A 284 -4.36 -5.35 -1.27
CA PRO A 284 -4.41 -4.21 -0.35
C PRO A 284 -3.04 -3.90 0.27
N PRO A 285 -2.87 -2.72 0.90
CA PRO A 285 -1.70 -2.43 1.72
C PRO A 285 -1.42 -3.51 2.77
N ASN A 286 -0.16 -3.67 3.14
CA ASN A 286 0.30 -4.58 4.19
C ASN A 286 -0.09 -6.05 3.97
N SER A 287 -0.28 -6.46 2.71
CA SER A 287 -0.61 -7.85 2.38
C SER A 287 0.61 -8.76 2.49
N ILE A 288 0.51 -9.82 3.29
CA ILE A 288 1.41 -10.97 3.23
C ILE A 288 1.01 -11.79 2.02
N LEU A 289 1.98 -12.11 1.16
CA LEU A 289 1.74 -12.79 -0.11
C LEU A 289 2.25 -14.21 -0.06
N VAL A 290 1.52 -15.12 -0.70
CA VAL A 290 1.97 -16.49 -0.95
C VAL A 290 2.15 -16.68 -2.44
N PHE A 291 3.25 -17.32 -2.81
CA PHE A 291 3.50 -17.75 -4.18
C PHE A 291 3.90 -19.21 -4.21
N GLU A 292 3.27 -19.98 -5.08
CA GLU A 292 3.76 -21.28 -5.53
C GLU A 292 4.38 -21.08 -6.91
N ILE A 293 5.67 -21.42 -7.06
CA ILE A 293 6.45 -21.10 -8.24
C ILE A 293 7.17 -22.35 -8.72
N GLU A 294 6.97 -22.71 -9.98
CA GLU A 294 7.71 -23.76 -10.67
C GLU A 294 8.66 -23.14 -11.68
N VAL A 295 9.96 -23.32 -11.46
CA VAL A 295 11.02 -22.75 -12.32
C VAL A 295 11.24 -23.68 -13.50
N VAL A 296 10.88 -23.19 -14.69
CA VAL A 296 11.00 -23.97 -15.94
C VAL A 296 12.38 -23.78 -16.58
N GLU A 297 12.84 -22.53 -16.64
CA GLU A 297 14.08 -22.14 -17.29
C GLU A 297 14.67 -20.90 -16.60
N VAL A 298 15.99 -20.73 -16.69
CA VAL A 298 16.67 -19.48 -16.38
C VAL A 298 17.59 -19.09 -17.51
N LYS A 299 17.55 -17.81 -17.87
CA LYS A 299 18.44 -17.19 -18.86
C LYS A 299 19.42 -16.30 -18.13
N PRO A 300 20.75 -16.41 -18.42
CA PRO A 300 21.74 -15.53 -17.83
C PRO A 300 21.43 -14.07 -18.18
N PRO A 301 21.96 -13.10 -17.42
CA PRO A 301 21.82 -11.68 -17.77
C PRO A 301 22.37 -11.42 -19.16
N GLN A 302 21.64 -10.63 -19.94
CA GLN A 302 22.10 -10.12 -21.24
C GLN A 302 22.97 -8.90 -21.02
#